data_c09bd7b54247151c01f04a62803cbe39
#
_entry.id   c09bd7b54247151c01f04a62803cbe39
#
_cell.length_a   1.000
_cell.length_b   1.000
_cell.length_c   1.000
_cell.angle_alpha   90.00
_cell.angle_beta   90.00
_cell.angle_gamma   90.00
#
_symmetry.space_group_name_H-M   'P 1'
#
loop_
_entity.id
_entity.type
_entity.pdbx_description
1 polymer ?
#
loop_
_entity_poly.entity_id
_entity_poly.type
_entity_poly.pdbx_seq_one_letter_code
_entity_poly.pdbx_strand_id
1 'polypeptide(L)'
;MAGLREDLIAEEGIRLKPYLCPAGKTTIGVGRNLDDVGITQDEAMEMLDNDIDRVKAQLAKALPWLETKSPDVQRAIANMTFQMGIGALLKFKKMLAAIQARDYNAARR
;
A
#
# COMPACT_ATOMS: atom_id res chain seq x y z
N MET A 1 1.53 32.63 -1.65
CA MET A 1 1.82 32.84 -3.10
C MET A 1 0.65 32.31 -3.92
N ALA A 2 -0.33 33.17 -4.14
CA ALA A 2 -1.49 32.79 -4.92
C ALA A 2 -1.08 32.46 -6.36
N GLY A 3 -1.60 31.35 -6.88
CA GLY A 3 -1.36 30.91 -8.25
C GLY A 3 -0.09 30.09 -8.48
N LEU A 4 0.85 30.06 -7.53
CA LEU A 4 2.10 29.30 -7.71
C LEU A 4 1.84 27.81 -7.87
N ARG A 5 0.93 27.27 -7.09
CA ARG A 5 0.60 25.84 -7.15
C ARG A 5 0.09 25.45 -8.54
N GLU A 6 -0.81 26.22 -9.07
CA GLU A 6 -1.39 26.02 -10.41
C GLU A 6 -0.34 26.19 -11.50
N ASP A 7 0.53 27.18 -11.36
CA ASP A 7 1.62 27.40 -12.29
C ASP A 7 2.56 26.18 -12.33
N LEU A 8 2.94 25.66 -11.17
CA LEU A 8 3.85 24.51 -11.09
C LEU A 8 3.20 23.23 -11.65
N ILE A 9 1.92 23.02 -11.38
CA ILE A 9 1.20 21.88 -11.97
C ILE A 9 1.18 21.99 -13.49
N ALA A 10 0.94 23.20 -14.02
CA ALA A 10 0.92 23.43 -15.46
C ALA A 10 2.29 23.22 -16.09
N GLU A 11 3.35 23.67 -15.42
CA GLU A 11 4.72 23.56 -15.94
C GLU A 11 5.29 22.15 -15.83
N GLU A 12 5.12 21.50 -14.66
CA GLU A 12 5.74 20.19 -14.37
C GLU A 12 4.83 19.03 -14.74
N GLY A 13 3.51 19.23 -14.72
CA GLY A 13 2.55 18.14 -14.82
C GLY A 13 2.48 17.34 -13.53
N ILE A 14 1.56 16.38 -13.49
CA ILE A 14 1.42 15.45 -12.36
C ILE A 14 1.78 14.06 -12.86
N ARG A 15 2.81 13.47 -12.30
CA ARG A 15 3.23 12.12 -12.63
C ARG A 15 3.14 11.22 -11.39
N LEU A 16 2.37 10.16 -11.50
CA LEU A 16 2.10 9.26 -10.37
C LEU A 16 3.10 8.11 -10.29
N LYS A 17 3.98 7.98 -11.28
CA LYS A 17 5.08 7.00 -11.29
C LYS A 17 6.41 7.71 -11.49
N PRO A 18 7.50 7.14 -10.93
CA PRO A 18 8.82 7.75 -11.08
C PRO A 18 9.24 7.87 -12.54
N TYR A 19 9.95 8.94 -12.83
CA TYR A 19 10.57 9.17 -14.13
C TYR A 19 11.91 9.89 -13.94
N LEU A 20 12.75 9.90 -14.96
CA LEU A 20 14.00 10.64 -14.93
C LEU A 20 13.78 12.03 -15.52
N CYS A 21 14.14 13.07 -14.77
CA CYS A 21 14.14 14.44 -15.29
C CYS A 21 15.33 14.64 -16.26
N PRO A 22 15.39 15.77 -17.00
CA PRO A 22 16.51 16.02 -17.92
C PRO A 22 17.89 15.95 -17.27
N ALA A 23 18.01 16.24 -15.96
CA ALA A 23 19.26 16.12 -15.22
C ALA A 23 19.57 14.70 -14.76
N GLY A 24 18.75 13.70 -15.11
CA GLY A 24 18.95 12.29 -14.75
C GLY A 24 18.53 11.94 -13.34
N LYS A 25 17.75 12.79 -12.68
CA LYS A 25 17.28 12.56 -11.30
C LYS A 25 15.92 11.88 -11.31
N THR A 26 15.76 10.88 -10.42
CA THR A 26 14.46 10.22 -10.21
C THR A 26 13.47 11.22 -9.65
N THR A 27 12.35 11.40 -10.34
CA THR A 27 11.39 12.47 -10.07
C THR A 27 9.98 11.88 -10.05
N ILE A 28 9.08 12.43 -9.23
CA ILE A 28 7.68 12.00 -9.13
C ILE A 28 6.80 13.18 -8.72
N GLY A 29 5.49 13.01 -8.91
CA GLY A 29 4.52 14.02 -8.52
C GLY A 29 4.59 15.25 -9.39
N VAL A 30 4.66 16.41 -8.79
CA VAL A 30 4.81 17.69 -9.47
C VAL A 30 6.29 18.10 -9.39
N GLY A 31 7.14 17.41 -10.17
CA GLY A 31 8.56 17.74 -10.26
C GLY A 31 9.37 17.49 -9.00
N ARG A 32 8.95 16.57 -8.10
CA ARG A 32 9.73 16.26 -6.89
C ARG A 32 10.95 15.41 -7.25
N ASN A 33 12.15 15.98 -7.08
CA ASN A 33 13.41 15.25 -7.22
C ASN A 33 13.63 14.36 -6.00
N LEU A 34 13.43 13.06 -6.17
CA LEU A 34 13.54 12.09 -5.06
C LEU A 34 15.00 11.82 -4.66
N ASP A 35 15.93 11.92 -5.62
CA ASP A 35 17.34 11.64 -5.33
C ASP A 35 17.94 12.67 -4.37
N ASP A 36 17.61 13.95 -4.58
CA ASP A 36 18.20 15.03 -3.80
C ASP A 36 17.29 15.47 -2.64
N VAL A 37 15.99 15.46 -2.82
CA VAL A 37 15.02 15.95 -1.83
C VAL A 37 14.42 14.82 -1.00
N GLY A 38 14.08 13.69 -1.63
CA GLY A 38 13.38 12.60 -0.97
C GLY A 38 11.95 12.97 -0.59
N ILE A 39 11.48 12.39 0.50
CA ILE A 39 10.15 12.69 1.07
C ILE A 39 10.29 13.02 2.55
N THR A 40 9.31 13.73 3.11
CA THR A 40 9.25 14.01 4.54
C THR A 40 8.66 12.83 5.30
N GLN A 41 8.85 12.83 6.62
CA GLN A 41 8.24 11.82 7.47
C GLN A 41 6.71 11.87 7.38
N ASP A 42 6.11 13.06 7.35
CA ASP A 42 4.66 13.21 7.21
C ASP A 42 4.16 12.63 5.89
N GLU A 43 4.90 12.87 4.80
CA GLU A 43 4.57 12.29 3.49
C GLU A 43 4.70 10.76 3.53
N ALA A 44 5.71 10.24 4.19
CA ALA A 44 5.89 8.79 4.35
C ALA A 44 4.73 8.15 5.12
N MET A 45 4.25 8.81 6.18
CA MET A 45 3.13 8.32 6.98
C MET A 45 1.82 8.35 6.18
N GLU A 46 1.60 9.40 5.39
CA GLU A 46 0.45 9.48 4.52
C GLU A 46 0.45 8.39 3.45
N MET A 47 1.62 8.13 2.86
CA MET A 47 1.79 7.03 1.92
C MET A 47 1.50 5.69 2.59
N LEU A 48 1.96 5.49 3.81
CA LEU A 48 1.70 4.27 4.58
C LEU A 48 0.22 4.07 4.82
N ASP A 49 -0.49 5.11 5.23
CA ASP A 49 -1.94 5.04 5.45
C ASP A 49 -2.67 4.65 4.17
N ASN A 50 -2.29 5.25 3.05
CA ASN A 50 -2.86 4.91 1.75
C ASN A 50 -2.54 3.47 1.35
N ASP A 51 -1.33 3.01 1.63
CA ASP A 51 -0.91 1.64 1.35
C ASP A 51 -1.69 0.62 2.19
N ILE A 52 -1.92 0.94 3.47
CA ILE A 52 -2.72 0.09 4.36
C ILE A 52 -4.16 -0.02 3.83
N ASP A 53 -4.75 1.10 3.43
CA ASP A 53 -6.10 1.11 2.86
C ASP A 53 -6.18 0.27 1.60
N ARG A 54 -5.17 0.37 0.73
CA ARG A 54 -5.09 -0.43 -0.50
C ARG A 54 -5.02 -1.93 -0.17
N VAL A 55 -4.17 -2.32 0.78
CA VAL A 55 -4.03 -3.71 1.20
C VAL A 55 -5.33 -4.25 1.78
N LYS A 56 -6.00 -3.47 2.63
CA LYS A 56 -7.29 -3.86 3.19
C LYS A 56 -8.35 -4.08 2.10
N ALA A 57 -8.39 -3.19 1.11
CA ALA A 57 -9.33 -3.32 -0.01
C ALA A 57 -9.03 -4.56 -0.85
N GLN A 58 -7.76 -4.85 -1.12
CA GLN A 58 -7.35 -6.04 -1.85
C GLN A 58 -7.75 -7.31 -1.10
N LEU A 59 -7.54 -7.34 0.21
CA LEU A 59 -7.90 -8.50 1.04
C LEU A 59 -9.41 -8.68 1.14
N ALA A 60 -10.17 -7.60 1.29
CA ALA A 60 -11.62 -7.67 1.35
C ALA A 60 -12.21 -8.28 0.07
N LYS A 61 -11.60 -7.98 -1.07
CA LYS A 61 -12.02 -8.51 -2.35
C LYS A 61 -11.58 -9.96 -2.56
N ALA A 62 -10.33 -10.27 -2.23
CA ALA A 62 -9.74 -11.59 -2.50
C ALA A 62 -10.10 -12.63 -1.44
N LEU A 63 -10.19 -12.22 -0.17
CA LEU A 63 -10.43 -13.10 0.98
C LEU A 63 -11.55 -12.52 1.85
N PRO A 64 -12.80 -12.50 1.35
CA PRO A 64 -13.90 -11.87 2.10
C PRO A 64 -14.16 -12.55 3.46
N TRP A 65 -13.78 -13.81 3.63
CA TRP A 65 -13.91 -14.54 4.90
C TRP A 65 -12.93 -14.03 5.97
N LEU A 66 -11.90 -13.29 5.60
CA LEU A 66 -10.85 -12.87 6.53
C LEU A 66 -11.39 -11.98 7.65
N GLU A 67 -12.40 -11.16 7.37
CA GLU A 67 -13.02 -10.29 8.38
C GLU A 67 -13.68 -11.04 9.53
N THR A 68 -13.98 -12.35 9.33
CA THR A 68 -14.55 -13.19 10.38
C THR A 68 -13.51 -13.74 11.34
N LYS A 69 -12.22 -13.56 11.04
CA LYS A 69 -11.12 -14.08 11.84
C LYS A 69 -10.71 -13.09 12.93
N SER A 70 -9.88 -13.55 13.86
CA SER A 70 -9.42 -12.70 14.96
C SER A 70 -8.61 -11.50 14.42
N PRO A 71 -8.54 -10.39 15.17
CA PRO A 71 -7.72 -9.25 14.78
C PRO A 71 -6.25 -9.61 14.55
N ASP A 72 -5.70 -10.55 15.32
CA ASP A 72 -4.30 -10.97 15.16
C ASP A 72 -4.07 -11.68 13.83
N VAL A 73 -5.02 -12.54 13.42
CA VAL A 73 -4.95 -13.23 12.13
C VAL A 73 -5.07 -12.23 10.98
N GLN A 74 -6.02 -11.30 11.08
CA GLN A 74 -6.20 -10.26 10.06
C GLN A 74 -4.94 -9.42 9.92
N ARG A 75 -4.34 -9.01 11.03
CA ARG A 75 -3.12 -8.21 11.02
C ARG A 75 -1.94 -8.98 10.42
N ALA A 76 -1.78 -10.25 10.76
CA ALA A 76 -0.71 -11.07 10.22
C ALA A 76 -0.81 -11.23 8.70
N ILE A 77 -2.01 -11.52 8.20
CA ILE A 77 -2.25 -11.65 6.75
C ILE A 77 -2.05 -10.30 6.04
N ALA A 78 -2.52 -9.22 6.62
CA ALA A 78 -2.32 -7.88 6.06
C ALA A 78 -0.83 -7.52 5.99
N ASN A 79 -0.05 -7.86 7.02
CA ASN A 79 1.39 -7.63 7.03
C ASN A 79 2.09 -8.40 5.92
N MET A 80 1.77 -9.69 5.75
CA MET A 80 2.32 -10.49 4.65
C MET A 80 1.95 -9.89 3.30
N THR A 81 0.70 -9.47 3.13
CA THR A 81 0.22 -8.86 1.88
C THR A 81 0.96 -7.56 1.58
N PHE A 82 1.19 -6.74 2.59
CA PHE A 82 1.94 -5.49 2.45
C PHE A 82 3.35 -5.75 1.94
N GLN A 83 4.02 -6.77 2.49
CA GLN A 83 5.41 -7.05 2.16
C GLN A 83 5.59 -7.74 0.81
N MET A 84 4.74 -8.70 0.47
CA MET A 84 4.94 -9.53 -0.73
C MET A 84 3.95 -9.22 -1.88
N GLY A 85 2.92 -8.46 -1.62
CA GLY A 85 1.83 -8.18 -2.58
C GLY A 85 0.75 -9.26 -2.55
N ILE A 86 -0.46 -8.86 -2.98
CA ILE A 86 -1.64 -9.75 -2.94
C ILE A 86 -1.46 -10.98 -3.84
N GLY A 87 -0.83 -10.81 -5.01
CA GLY A 87 -0.62 -11.92 -5.93
C GLY A 87 0.25 -13.03 -5.34
N ALA A 88 1.33 -12.66 -4.66
CA ALA A 88 2.21 -13.62 -4.00
C ALA A 88 1.52 -14.26 -2.79
N LEU A 89 0.78 -13.46 -2.00
CA LEU A 89 0.04 -13.98 -0.84
C LEU A 89 -0.94 -15.08 -1.28
N LEU A 90 -1.68 -14.86 -2.36
CA LEU A 90 -2.71 -15.81 -2.81
C LEU A 90 -2.14 -17.13 -3.30
N LYS A 91 -0.82 -17.23 -3.53
CA LYS A 91 -0.15 -18.50 -3.86
C LYS A 91 -0.03 -19.44 -2.67
N PHE A 92 -0.18 -18.94 -1.44
CA PHE A 92 -0.17 -19.77 -0.23
C PHE A 92 -1.52 -20.46 -0.02
N LYS A 93 -1.96 -21.25 -0.99
CA LYS A 93 -3.31 -21.82 -1.03
C LYS A 93 -3.62 -22.74 0.15
N LYS A 94 -2.66 -23.58 0.54
CA LYS A 94 -2.85 -24.53 1.66
C LYS A 94 -2.97 -23.79 2.98
N MET A 95 -2.10 -22.79 3.20
CA MET A 95 -2.14 -21.96 4.41
C MET A 95 -3.47 -21.22 4.52
N LEU A 96 -3.89 -20.56 3.44
CA LEU A 96 -5.12 -19.79 3.43
C LEU A 96 -6.34 -20.68 3.61
N ALA A 97 -6.37 -21.86 3.00
CA ALA A 97 -7.46 -22.83 3.18
C ALA A 97 -7.53 -23.32 4.62
N ALA A 98 -6.40 -23.58 5.26
CA ALA A 98 -6.33 -23.99 6.64
C ALA A 98 -6.85 -22.90 7.59
N ILE A 99 -6.48 -21.65 7.35
CA ILE A 99 -6.95 -20.52 8.15
C ILE A 99 -8.45 -20.32 7.96
N GLN A 100 -8.92 -20.38 6.73
CA GLN A 100 -10.35 -20.23 6.41
C GLN A 100 -11.21 -21.28 7.11
N ALA A 101 -10.76 -22.53 7.09
CA ALA A 101 -11.48 -23.65 7.66
C ALA A 101 -11.45 -23.66 9.19
N ARG A 102 -10.53 -22.95 9.81
CA ARG A 102 -10.30 -22.98 11.24
C ARG A 102 -11.37 -22.19 11.98
N ASP A 103 -12.00 -22.84 12.97
CA ASP A 103 -12.93 -22.19 13.90
C ASP A 103 -12.16 -21.78 15.16
N TYR A 104 -11.73 -20.52 15.21
CA TYR A 104 -10.97 -20.00 16.35
C TYR A 104 -11.78 -19.97 17.63
N ASN A 105 -13.10 -19.85 17.56
CA ASN A 105 -13.96 -19.90 18.74
C ASN A 105 -14.00 -21.30 19.30
N ALA A 106 -14.12 -22.31 18.44
CA ALA A 106 -14.05 -23.70 18.88
C ALA A 106 -12.66 -24.06 19.43
N ALA A 107 -11.59 -23.56 18.80
CA ALA A 107 -10.22 -23.83 19.21
C ALA A 107 -9.87 -23.28 20.60
N ARG A 108 -10.62 -22.31 21.11
CA ARG A 108 -10.42 -21.71 22.44
C ARG A 108 -11.08 -22.49 23.58
N ARG A 109 -11.86 -23.47 23.25
CA ARG A 109 -12.57 -24.27 24.26
C ARG A 109 -11.67 -25.26 24.95
#